data_4ce556432a8476c565cc58ea918ff565
#
_entry.id   4ce556432a8476c565cc58ea918ff565
#
_cell.length_a   1.000
_cell.length_b   1.000
_cell.length_c   1.000
_cell.angle_alpha   90.00
_cell.angle_beta   90.00
_cell.angle_gamma   90.00
#
_symmetry.space_group_name_H-M   'P 1'
#
loop_
_entity.id
_entity.type
_entity.pdbx_description
1 polymer ?
#
loop_
_entity_poly.entity_id
_entity_poly.type
_entity_poly.pdbx_seq_one_letter_code
_entity_poly.pdbx_strand_id
1 'polypeptide(L)'
;HYTPQYVARSIVEQCLKQGDLTKEELRIFDPACGSAEFLTEILKQLHDKKYKGNVIIKGWDSSESAISTSRFLLKYEKENTWNQRLSFDIRSVVDSLNEDWGIDNDIILMNPPFVSWELLNKTQREVVSECLPNISKPNQSVAFFKKAIDALSINGILGCVMPTSLFESEAYKCVREQLKEELHSYFAGKLGNFIFDNALTDVSVYVGKKVNDILPTRLLWCRNENGVAQEALCSLRKIDASGLVEIDTEKYSIYSPIIYTDLQDSWKIISRSASLFKEKLSGALVSGRLVKLQSIFTVRQGIRTGGNDLFIIN
;
A
#
# COMPACT_ATOMS: atom_id res chain seq x y z
N HIS A 1 5.93 -14.00 4.09
CA HIS A 1 5.08 -13.54 5.21
C HIS A 1 3.63 -13.53 4.75
N TYR A 2 2.72 -14.13 5.54
CA TYR A 2 1.29 -14.10 5.23
C TYR A 2 0.68 -12.77 5.69
N THR A 3 -0.27 -12.25 4.90
CA THR A 3 -0.99 -11.02 5.25
C THR A 3 -1.97 -11.32 6.39
N PRO A 4 -1.90 -10.64 7.55
CA PRO A 4 -2.89 -10.84 8.61
C PRO A 4 -4.31 -10.55 8.10
N GLN A 5 -5.27 -11.39 8.48
CA GLN A 5 -6.64 -11.31 7.99
C GLN A 5 -7.29 -9.93 8.21
N TYR A 6 -7.01 -9.26 9.35
CA TYR A 6 -7.57 -7.93 9.61
C TYR A 6 -7.01 -6.85 8.66
N VAL A 7 -5.76 -7.01 8.16
CA VAL A 7 -5.17 -6.12 7.15
C VAL A 7 -5.81 -6.38 5.79
N ALA A 8 -5.83 -7.64 5.33
CA ALA A 8 -6.45 -8.02 4.07
C ALA A 8 -7.91 -7.55 4.01
N ARG A 9 -8.68 -7.80 5.07
CA ARG A 9 -10.07 -7.38 5.21
C ARG A 9 -10.24 -5.87 5.05
N SER A 10 -9.42 -5.08 5.74
CA SER A 10 -9.53 -3.62 5.69
C SER A 10 -9.19 -3.07 4.30
N ILE A 11 -8.12 -3.57 3.67
CA ILE A 11 -7.74 -3.13 2.30
C ILE A 11 -8.86 -3.47 1.32
N VAL A 12 -9.38 -4.70 1.35
CA VAL A 12 -10.48 -5.13 0.47
C VAL A 12 -11.72 -4.28 0.70
N GLU A 13 -12.10 -4.00 1.95
CA GLU A 13 -13.23 -3.11 2.27
C GLU A 13 -13.06 -1.71 1.65
N GLN A 14 -11.87 -1.12 1.76
CA GLN A 14 -11.59 0.19 1.18
C GLN A 14 -11.59 0.14 -0.36
N CYS A 15 -11.06 -0.92 -0.98
CA CYS A 15 -11.14 -1.12 -2.42
C CYS A 15 -12.59 -1.23 -2.91
N LEU A 16 -13.41 -2.06 -2.26
CA LEU A 16 -14.80 -2.28 -2.67
C LEU A 16 -15.73 -1.09 -2.41
N LYS A 17 -15.34 -0.12 -1.60
CA LYS A 17 -16.06 1.17 -1.48
C LYS A 17 -15.88 2.04 -2.72
N GLN A 18 -14.76 1.90 -3.41
CA GLN A 18 -14.41 2.68 -4.59
C GLN A 18 -14.69 1.91 -5.90
N GLY A 19 -15.00 0.62 -5.77
CA GLY A 19 -15.27 -0.28 -6.89
C GLY A 19 -16.65 -0.07 -7.51
N ASP A 20 -16.72 -0.25 -8.81
CA ASP A 20 -18.00 -0.31 -9.51
C ASP A 20 -18.56 -1.74 -9.45
N LEU A 21 -19.43 -1.99 -8.48
CA LEU A 21 -20.09 -3.28 -8.28
C LEU A 21 -21.32 -3.47 -9.19
N THR A 22 -21.56 -2.57 -10.14
CA THR A 22 -22.62 -2.74 -11.18
C THR A 22 -22.09 -3.45 -12.42
N LYS A 23 -20.78 -3.61 -12.56
CA LYS A 23 -20.16 -4.35 -13.67
C LYS A 23 -20.67 -5.79 -13.73
N GLU A 24 -20.88 -6.30 -14.93
CA GLU A 24 -21.25 -7.71 -15.16
C GLU A 24 -20.10 -8.67 -14.89
N GLU A 25 -18.86 -8.19 -14.96
CA GLU A 25 -17.62 -8.95 -14.73
C GLU A 25 -16.59 -8.09 -13.98
N LEU A 26 -15.94 -8.69 -12.99
CA LEU A 26 -14.80 -8.11 -12.27
C LEU A 26 -13.56 -8.97 -12.45
N ARG A 27 -12.47 -8.36 -12.90
CA ARG A 27 -11.15 -8.96 -13.06
C ARG A 27 -10.25 -8.57 -11.91
N ILE A 28 -9.89 -9.55 -11.10
CA ILE A 28 -9.11 -9.39 -9.86
C ILE A 28 -7.78 -10.09 -10.03
N PHE A 29 -6.71 -9.40 -9.70
CA PHE A 29 -5.37 -9.95 -9.82
C PHE A 29 -4.56 -9.75 -8.53
N ASP A 30 -3.84 -10.80 -8.13
CA ASP A 30 -2.83 -10.75 -7.07
C ASP A 30 -1.51 -11.34 -7.60
N PRO A 31 -0.47 -10.52 -7.85
CA PRO A 31 0.80 -10.96 -8.41
C PRO A 31 1.74 -11.65 -7.39
N ALA A 32 1.35 -11.71 -6.11
CA ALA A 32 2.09 -12.34 -5.02
C ALA A 32 1.11 -12.99 -4.03
N CYS A 33 0.21 -13.85 -4.55
CA CYS A 33 -1.03 -14.23 -3.88
C CYS A 33 -0.83 -15.13 -2.64
N GLY A 34 0.35 -15.71 -2.44
CA GLY A 34 0.59 -16.60 -1.31
C GLY A 34 -0.46 -17.70 -1.22
N SER A 35 -1.07 -17.84 -0.07
CA SER A 35 -2.18 -18.79 0.19
C SER A 35 -3.57 -18.17 -0.03
N ALA A 36 -3.67 -17.13 -0.86
CA ALA A 36 -4.92 -16.48 -1.31
C ALA A 36 -5.67 -15.65 -0.25
N GLU A 37 -4.99 -15.09 0.74
CA GLU A 37 -5.64 -14.26 1.78
C GLU A 37 -6.49 -13.12 1.18
N PHE A 38 -5.93 -12.34 0.25
CA PHE A 38 -6.67 -11.28 -0.42
C PHE A 38 -7.78 -11.83 -1.33
N LEU A 39 -7.48 -12.90 -2.07
CA LEU A 39 -8.42 -13.46 -3.04
C LEU A 39 -9.65 -14.11 -2.38
N THR A 40 -9.46 -14.79 -1.26
CA THR A 40 -10.58 -15.33 -0.48
C THR A 40 -11.36 -14.25 0.24
N GLU A 41 -10.69 -13.24 0.79
CA GLU A 41 -11.36 -12.14 1.47
C GLU A 41 -12.20 -11.29 0.51
N ILE A 42 -11.72 -11.01 -0.72
CA ILE A 42 -12.51 -10.24 -1.68
C ILE A 42 -13.74 -11.03 -2.16
N LEU A 43 -13.62 -12.35 -2.39
CA LEU A 43 -14.76 -13.20 -2.73
C LEU A 43 -15.82 -13.18 -1.63
N LYS A 44 -15.41 -13.33 -0.37
CA LYS A 44 -16.31 -13.24 0.78
C LYS A 44 -17.03 -11.90 0.83
N GLN A 45 -16.32 -10.78 0.70
CA GLN A 45 -16.95 -9.45 0.79
C GLN A 45 -17.85 -9.15 -0.41
N LEU A 46 -17.51 -9.60 -1.62
CA LEU A 46 -18.39 -9.50 -2.78
C LEU A 46 -19.68 -10.32 -2.59
N HIS A 47 -19.58 -11.50 -1.99
CA HIS A 47 -20.73 -12.31 -1.63
C HIS A 47 -21.61 -11.62 -0.59
N ASP A 48 -21.01 -11.08 0.49
CA ASP A 48 -21.72 -10.34 1.54
C ASP A 48 -22.44 -9.10 0.98
N LYS A 49 -21.84 -8.43 -0.01
CA LYS A 49 -22.44 -7.30 -0.75
C LYS A 49 -23.46 -7.73 -1.82
N LYS A 50 -23.70 -9.03 -1.96
CA LYS A 50 -24.64 -9.61 -2.93
C LYS A 50 -24.31 -9.26 -4.39
N TYR A 51 -23.03 -9.17 -4.71
CA TYR A 51 -22.59 -8.96 -6.08
C TYR A 51 -23.12 -10.07 -7.00
N LYS A 52 -23.66 -9.69 -8.16
CA LYS A 52 -24.36 -10.61 -9.08
C LYS A 52 -23.56 -10.97 -10.32
N GLY A 53 -22.53 -10.20 -10.64
CA GLY A 53 -21.69 -10.41 -11.82
C GLY A 53 -20.74 -11.60 -11.67
N ASN A 54 -20.00 -11.83 -12.73
CA ASN A 54 -18.93 -12.82 -12.79
C ASN A 54 -17.64 -12.29 -12.15
N VAL A 55 -16.84 -13.18 -11.60
CA VAL A 55 -15.53 -12.86 -11.04
C VAL A 55 -14.46 -13.71 -11.74
N ILE A 56 -13.47 -13.03 -12.27
CA ILE A 56 -12.28 -13.64 -12.88
C ILE A 56 -11.09 -13.34 -11.97
N ILE A 57 -10.50 -14.37 -11.41
CA ILE A 57 -9.33 -14.25 -10.54
C ILE A 57 -8.08 -14.72 -11.26
N LYS A 58 -7.04 -13.89 -11.22
CA LYS A 58 -5.67 -14.25 -11.57
C LYS A 58 -4.79 -14.13 -10.33
N GLY A 59 -3.97 -15.13 -10.06
CA GLY A 59 -3.08 -15.10 -8.90
C GLY A 59 -1.78 -15.85 -9.18
N TRP A 60 -0.65 -15.24 -8.81
CA TRP A 60 0.67 -15.81 -8.99
C TRP A 60 1.47 -15.79 -7.69
N ASP A 61 2.31 -16.79 -7.53
CA ASP A 61 3.31 -16.86 -6.46
C ASP A 61 4.46 -17.78 -6.90
N SER A 62 5.62 -17.61 -6.30
CA SER A 62 6.78 -18.48 -6.56
C SER A 62 6.73 -19.80 -5.78
N SER A 63 5.92 -19.88 -4.73
CA SER A 63 5.78 -21.05 -3.87
C SER A 63 4.70 -22.00 -4.38
N GLU A 64 5.08 -23.17 -4.88
CA GLU A 64 4.15 -24.20 -5.33
C GLU A 64 3.21 -24.69 -4.22
N SER A 65 3.68 -24.74 -2.97
CA SER A 65 2.84 -25.14 -1.84
C SER A 65 1.76 -24.10 -1.55
N ALA A 66 2.08 -22.81 -1.62
CA ALA A 66 1.13 -21.71 -1.48
C ALA A 66 0.11 -21.75 -2.65
N ILE A 67 0.55 -21.93 -3.88
CA ILE A 67 -0.30 -22.08 -5.06
C ILE A 67 -1.26 -23.28 -4.95
N SER A 68 -0.79 -24.41 -4.44
CA SER A 68 -1.64 -25.59 -4.20
C SER A 68 -2.76 -25.27 -3.20
N THR A 69 -2.43 -24.57 -2.11
CA THR A 69 -3.40 -24.11 -1.12
C THR A 69 -4.39 -23.14 -1.74
N SER A 70 -3.92 -22.15 -2.50
CA SER A 70 -4.76 -21.15 -3.17
C SER A 70 -5.73 -21.79 -4.16
N ARG A 71 -5.27 -22.74 -4.97
CA ARG A 71 -6.14 -23.51 -5.89
C ARG A 71 -7.22 -24.28 -5.15
N PHE A 72 -6.86 -24.91 -4.03
CA PHE A 72 -7.83 -25.63 -3.20
C PHE A 72 -8.91 -24.70 -2.65
N LEU A 73 -8.51 -23.57 -2.05
CA LEU A 73 -9.45 -22.60 -1.48
C LEU A 73 -10.37 -21.99 -2.53
N LEU A 74 -9.84 -21.59 -3.68
CA LEU A 74 -10.65 -21.02 -4.76
C LEU A 74 -11.56 -22.05 -5.42
N LYS A 75 -11.14 -23.30 -5.51
CA LYS A 75 -12.01 -24.40 -5.95
C LYS A 75 -13.15 -24.60 -4.97
N TYR A 76 -12.87 -24.57 -3.66
CA TYR A 76 -13.89 -24.67 -2.62
C TYR A 76 -14.92 -23.53 -2.74
N GLU A 77 -14.46 -22.29 -2.88
CA GLU A 77 -15.33 -21.12 -3.07
C GLU A 77 -16.18 -21.25 -4.34
N LYS A 78 -15.59 -21.71 -5.43
CA LYS A 78 -16.30 -21.95 -6.68
C LYS A 78 -17.42 -22.97 -6.52
N GLU A 79 -17.16 -24.10 -5.88
CA GLU A 79 -18.12 -25.19 -5.74
C GLU A 79 -19.23 -24.89 -4.73
N ASN A 80 -18.94 -24.15 -3.66
CA ASN A 80 -19.90 -23.94 -2.57
C ASN A 80 -20.62 -22.57 -2.59
N THR A 81 -20.02 -21.55 -3.20
CA THR A 81 -20.53 -20.16 -3.08
C THR A 81 -20.81 -19.56 -4.47
N TRP A 82 -19.85 -19.63 -5.38
CA TRP A 82 -19.87 -18.85 -6.62
C TRP A 82 -20.36 -19.62 -7.85
N ASN A 83 -20.20 -20.93 -7.89
CA ASN A 83 -20.57 -21.81 -9.02
C ASN A 83 -19.94 -21.33 -10.36
N GLN A 84 -20.76 -21.22 -11.40
CA GLN A 84 -20.33 -20.80 -12.74
C GLN A 84 -19.82 -19.34 -12.80
N ARG A 85 -20.15 -18.53 -11.81
CA ARG A 85 -19.79 -17.11 -11.77
C ARG A 85 -18.33 -16.84 -11.33
N LEU A 86 -17.60 -17.85 -10.88
CA LEU A 86 -16.18 -17.75 -10.55
C LEU A 86 -15.34 -18.52 -11.55
N SER A 87 -14.44 -17.84 -12.22
CA SER A 87 -13.30 -18.44 -12.92
C SER A 87 -12.00 -17.98 -12.31
N PHE A 88 -10.99 -18.84 -12.31
CA PHE A 88 -9.68 -18.47 -11.77
C PHE A 88 -8.53 -19.15 -12.51
N ASP A 89 -7.39 -18.44 -12.58
CA ASP A 89 -6.11 -18.91 -13.08
C ASP A 89 -5.03 -18.62 -12.03
N ILE A 90 -4.63 -19.67 -11.32
CA ILE A 90 -3.64 -19.59 -10.24
C ILE A 90 -2.40 -20.38 -10.68
N ARG A 91 -1.26 -19.67 -10.77
CA ARG A 91 -0.03 -20.24 -11.31
C ARG A 91 1.18 -20.03 -10.41
N SER A 92 2.03 -21.05 -10.34
CA SER A 92 3.40 -20.87 -9.87
C SER A 92 4.23 -20.20 -10.96
N VAL A 93 4.89 -19.10 -10.63
CA VAL A 93 5.78 -18.35 -11.53
C VAL A 93 7.10 -18.08 -10.80
N VAL A 94 8.21 -18.14 -11.52
CA VAL A 94 9.55 -17.94 -10.92
C VAL A 94 9.72 -16.51 -10.40
N ASP A 95 9.28 -15.54 -11.20
CA ASP A 95 9.31 -14.11 -10.86
C ASP A 95 8.15 -13.39 -11.55
N SER A 96 7.17 -12.95 -10.76
CA SER A 96 6.00 -12.24 -11.27
C SER A 96 6.35 -10.95 -12.02
N LEU A 97 7.48 -10.30 -11.70
CA LEU A 97 7.91 -9.09 -12.39
C LEU A 97 8.29 -9.34 -13.85
N ASN A 98 8.67 -10.57 -14.21
CA ASN A 98 8.99 -10.96 -15.60
C ASN A 98 7.75 -11.31 -16.43
N GLU A 99 6.60 -11.55 -15.79
CA GLU A 99 5.39 -11.94 -16.47
C GLU A 99 4.63 -10.73 -17.04
N ASP A 100 3.82 -10.94 -18.07
CA ASP A 100 2.89 -9.93 -18.56
C ASP A 100 1.62 -9.88 -17.69
N TRP A 101 1.40 -8.74 -17.02
CA TRP A 101 0.25 -8.56 -16.12
C TRP A 101 -1.04 -8.21 -16.87
N GLY A 102 -0.95 -7.86 -18.17
CA GLY A 102 -2.05 -7.25 -18.92
C GLY A 102 -2.37 -5.83 -18.42
N ILE A 103 -3.41 -5.22 -18.96
CA ILE A 103 -3.81 -3.83 -18.65
C ILE A 103 -5.31 -3.71 -18.32
N ASP A 104 -5.97 -4.83 -18.10
CA ASP A 104 -7.43 -4.94 -17.96
C ASP A 104 -7.87 -5.40 -16.56
N ASN A 105 -7.02 -5.23 -15.55
CA ASN A 105 -7.34 -5.61 -14.18
C ASN A 105 -8.19 -4.52 -13.51
N ASP A 106 -9.40 -4.88 -13.07
CA ASP A 106 -10.29 -3.97 -12.35
C ASP A 106 -9.85 -3.74 -10.91
N ILE A 107 -9.29 -4.78 -10.29
CA ILE A 107 -8.78 -4.70 -8.92
C ILE A 107 -7.46 -5.47 -8.85
N ILE A 108 -6.41 -4.81 -8.41
CA ILE A 108 -5.16 -5.46 -8.04
C ILE A 108 -5.00 -5.39 -6.53
N LEU A 109 -4.83 -6.55 -5.91
CA LEU A 109 -4.56 -6.68 -4.47
C LEU A 109 -3.21 -7.35 -4.30
N MET A 110 -2.34 -6.81 -3.43
CA MET A 110 -1.04 -7.43 -3.25
C MET A 110 -0.39 -7.13 -1.90
N ASN A 111 0.36 -8.09 -1.41
CA ASN A 111 1.40 -7.94 -0.41
C ASN A 111 2.71 -8.45 -1.02
N PRO A 112 3.42 -7.61 -1.82
CA PRO A 112 4.60 -8.05 -2.55
C PRO A 112 5.77 -8.35 -1.62
N PRO A 113 6.78 -9.10 -2.06
CA PRO A 113 7.97 -9.39 -1.25
C PRO A 113 8.77 -8.11 -0.96
N PHE A 114 9.09 -7.85 0.33
CA PHE A 114 9.86 -6.69 0.79
C PHE A 114 11.37 -6.97 0.75
N VAL A 115 11.87 -7.38 -0.41
CA VAL A 115 13.29 -7.73 -0.57
C VAL A 115 14.11 -6.48 -0.90
N SER A 116 15.11 -6.20 -0.05
CA SER A 116 16.05 -5.12 -0.30
C SER A 116 17.01 -5.46 -1.44
N TRP A 117 17.50 -4.46 -2.14
CA TRP A 117 18.42 -4.60 -3.28
C TRP A 117 19.60 -5.53 -3.03
N GLU A 118 20.17 -5.45 -1.84
CA GLU A 118 21.35 -6.22 -1.44
C GLU A 118 21.09 -7.74 -1.44
N LEU A 119 19.84 -8.13 -1.18
CA LEU A 119 19.42 -9.54 -1.11
C LEU A 119 18.97 -10.11 -2.46
N LEU A 120 18.74 -9.26 -3.46
CA LEU A 120 18.35 -9.70 -4.80
C LEU A 120 19.55 -10.33 -5.53
N ASN A 121 19.30 -11.40 -6.27
CA ASN A 121 20.27 -11.96 -7.20
C ASN A 121 20.44 -11.07 -8.45
N LYS A 122 21.39 -11.40 -9.33
CA LYS A 122 21.69 -10.56 -10.50
C LYS A 122 20.48 -10.38 -11.44
N THR A 123 19.81 -11.45 -11.78
CA THR A 123 18.64 -11.42 -12.68
C THR A 123 17.51 -10.59 -12.09
N GLN A 124 17.21 -10.78 -10.80
CA GLN A 124 16.18 -10.00 -10.12
C GLN A 124 16.53 -8.50 -10.08
N ARG A 125 17.82 -8.15 -9.89
CA ARG A 125 18.25 -6.73 -9.95
C ARG A 125 18.06 -6.13 -11.33
N GLU A 126 18.34 -6.87 -12.39
CA GLU A 126 18.11 -6.44 -13.77
C GLU A 126 16.63 -6.10 -13.98
N VAL A 127 15.71 -7.02 -13.63
CA VAL A 127 14.26 -6.83 -13.76
C VAL A 127 13.77 -5.63 -12.93
N VAL A 128 14.18 -5.53 -11.68
CA VAL A 128 13.78 -4.41 -10.81
C VAL A 128 14.34 -3.08 -11.34
N SER A 129 15.54 -3.05 -11.92
CA SER A 129 16.11 -1.85 -12.56
C SER A 129 15.36 -1.45 -13.82
N GLU A 130 14.89 -2.40 -14.61
CA GLU A 130 14.05 -2.13 -15.79
C GLU A 130 12.72 -1.49 -15.40
N CYS A 131 12.10 -1.97 -14.32
CA CYS A 131 10.86 -1.37 -13.79
C CYS A 131 11.10 0.06 -13.22
N LEU A 132 12.29 0.32 -12.67
CA LEU A 132 12.62 1.54 -11.92
C LEU A 132 13.97 2.14 -12.34
N PRO A 133 14.13 2.57 -13.62
CA PRO A 133 15.44 2.92 -14.19
C PRO A 133 16.11 4.14 -13.53
N ASN A 134 15.33 5.00 -12.88
CA ASN A 134 15.83 6.24 -12.27
C ASN A 134 16.11 6.11 -10.77
N ILE A 135 16.00 4.90 -10.20
CA ILE A 135 16.19 4.66 -8.77
C ILE A 135 17.42 3.78 -8.53
N SER A 136 18.34 4.29 -7.73
CA SER A 136 19.49 3.50 -7.29
C SER A 136 19.07 2.51 -6.20
N LYS A 137 19.35 1.22 -6.40
CA LYS A 137 19.10 0.13 -5.44
C LYS A 137 17.65 0.09 -4.90
N PRO A 138 16.63 0.03 -5.76
CA PRO A 138 15.24 0.03 -5.30
C PRO A 138 14.87 -1.28 -4.59
N ASN A 139 13.91 -1.20 -3.67
CA ASN A 139 13.28 -2.38 -3.08
C ASN A 139 12.39 -3.07 -4.11
N GLN A 140 12.37 -4.40 -4.13
CA GLN A 140 11.58 -5.19 -5.08
C GLN A 140 10.08 -4.85 -5.02
N SER A 141 9.53 -4.62 -3.83
CA SER A 141 8.12 -4.26 -3.67
C SER A 141 7.71 -2.98 -4.42
N VAL A 142 8.64 -2.03 -4.59
CA VAL A 142 8.37 -0.79 -5.34
C VAL A 142 8.24 -1.07 -6.84
N ALA A 143 9.00 -2.04 -7.38
CA ALA A 143 8.82 -2.49 -8.75
C ALA A 143 7.44 -3.15 -8.97
N PHE A 144 6.99 -4.00 -8.03
CA PHE A 144 5.62 -4.52 -8.02
C PHE A 144 4.58 -3.40 -8.04
N PHE A 145 4.78 -2.40 -7.19
CA PHE A 145 3.86 -1.28 -7.09
C PHE A 145 3.76 -0.49 -8.40
N LYS A 146 4.90 -0.16 -9.02
CA LYS A 146 4.92 0.51 -10.33
C LYS A 146 4.21 -0.31 -11.39
N LYS A 147 4.53 -1.61 -11.49
CA LYS A 147 3.93 -2.52 -12.46
C LYS A 147 2.42 -2.70 -12.25
N ALA A 148 1.96 -2.66 -10.98
CA ALA A 148 0.54 -2.70 -10.66
C ALA A 148 -0.22 -1.49 -11.22
N ILE A 149 0.35 -0.28 -11.11
CA ILE A 149 -0.26 0.94 -11.68
C ILE A 149 -0.44 0.80 -13.19
N ASP A 150 0.61 0.31 -13.87
CA ASP A 150 0.58 0.12 -15.34
C ASP A 150 -0.47 -0.92 -15.76
N ALA A 151 -0.66 -1.98 -14.95
CA ALA A 151 -1.56 -3.10 -15.22
C ALA A 151 -3.04 -2.84 -14.89
N LEU A 152 -3.36 -1.73 -14.23
CA LEU A 152 -4.75 -1.37 -13.92
C LEU A 152 -5.50 -0.90 -15.16
N SER A 153 -6.75 -1.35 -15.29
CA SER A 153 -7.72 -0.77 -16.23
C SER A 153 -8.07 0.68 -15.85
N ILE A 154 -8.70 1.41 -16.77
CA ILE A 154 -9.31 2.71 -16.45
C ILE A 154 -10.39 2.48 -15.39
N ASN A 155 -10.40 3.30 -14.33
CA ASN A 155 -11.19 3.12 -13.11
C ASN A 155 -10.81 1.90 -12.27
N GLY A 156 -9.71 1.22 -12.58
CA GLY A 156 -9.17 0.12 -11.79
C GLY A 156 -8.63 0.59 -10.43
N ILE A 157 -8.60 -0.32 -9.47
CA ILE A 157 -8.27 -0.06 -8.07
C ILE A 157 -7.07 -0.90 -7.65
N LEU A 158 -6.10 -0.25 -7.02
CA LEU A 158 -4.97 -0.88 -6.36
C LEU A 158 -5.17 -0.87 -4.84
N GLY A 159 -5.12 -2.04 -4.22
CA GLY A 159 -5.03 -2.20 -2.78
C GLY A 159 -3.76 -2.96 -2.40
N CYS A 160 -2.89 -2.39 -1.59
CA CYS A 160 -1.63 -3.06 -1.29
C CYS A 160 -1.07 -2.78 0.10
N VAL A 161 -0.22 -3.71 0.53
CA VAL A 161 0.67 -3.57 1.68
C VAL A 161 2.06 -3.23 1.16
N MET A 162 2.68 -2.19 1.69
CA MET A 162 3.97 -1.68 1.20
C MET A 162 4.91 -1.32 2.36
N PRO A 163 6.23 -1.34 2.16
CA PRO A 163 7.13 -0.75 3.13
C PRO A 163 6.91 0.76 3.21
N THR A 164 6.89 1.30 4.43
CA THR A 164 6.68 2.73 4.69
C THR A 164 7.69 3.63 3.95
N SER A 165 8.87 3.08 3.64
CA SER A 165 9.90 3.80 2.88
C SER A 165 9.45 4.29 1.49
N LEU A 166 8.49 3.60 0.84
CA LEU A 166 7.90 4.07 -0.42
C LEU A 166 7.29 5.48 -0.25
N PHE A 167 6.65 5.73 0.88
CA PHE A 167 5.94 6.98 1.15
C PHE A 167 6.86 8.06 1.74
N GLU A 168 7.90 7.69 2.48
CA GLU A 168 8.73 8.62 3.25
C GLU A 168 10.10 8.90 2.61
N SER A 169 10.70 7.95 1.88
CA SER A 169 12.06 8.09 1.35
C SER A 169 12.12 9.03 0.14
N GLU A 170 13.13 9.90 0.12
CA GLU A 170 13.43 10.77 -1.03
C GLU A 170 13.76 9.97 -2.30
N ALA A 171 14.36 8.79 -2.16
CA ALA A 171 14.68 7.91 -3.28
C ALA A 171 13.47 7.52 -4.14
N TYR A 172 12.27 7.51 -3.56
CA TYR A 172 11.02 7.14 -4.25
C TYR A 172 10.14 8.33 -4.63
N LYS A 173 10.70 9.56 -4.61
CA LYS A 173 9.97 10.77 -4.98
C LYS A 173 9.35 10.67 -6.39
N CYS A 174 10.12 10.22 -7.38
CA CYS A 174 9.63 10.07 -8.75
C CYS A 174 8.45 9.08 -8.87
N VAL A 175 8.44 7.99 -8.08
CA VAL A 175 7.32 7.04 -8.04
C VAL A 175 6.08 7.71 -7.45
N ARG A 176 6.24 8.50 -6.39
CA ARG A 176 5.12 9.25 -5.79
C ARG A 176 4.56 10.34 -6.71
N GLU A 177 5.43 11.00 -7.49
CA GLU A 177 5.01 11.98 -8.50
C GLU A 177 4.16 11.31 -9.59
N GLN A 178 4.61 10.17 -10.10
CA GLN A 178 3.82 9.39 -11.06
C GLN A 178 2.48 8.92 -10.45
N LEU A 179 2.48 8.49 -9.19
CA LEU A 179 1.26 8.14 -8.48
C LEU A 179 0.22 9.26 -8.51
N LYS A 180 0.64 10.50 -8.29
CA LYS A 180 -0.28 11.65 -8.28
C LYS A 180 -0.91 11.91 -9.64
N GLU A 181 -0.19 11.59 -10.72
CA GLU A 181 -0.67 11.79 -12.08
C GLU A 181 -1.62 10.67 -12.54
N GLU A 182 -1.39 9.45 -12.09
CA GLU A 182 -2.10 8.27 -12.59
C GLU A 182 -3.18 7.72 -11.65
N LEU A 183 -3.01 7.91 -10.33
CA LEU A 183 -3.93 7.36 -9.34
C LEU A 183 -4.45 8.44 -8.37
N HIS A 184 -5.75 8.41 -8.14
CA HIS A 184 -6.32 9.09 -6.98
C HIS A 184 -6.16 8.24 -5.73
N SER A 185 -5.52 8.79 -4.68
CA SER A 185 -5.31 8.12 -3.40
C SER A 185 -6.54 8.25 -2.51
N TYR A 186 -7.21 7.15 -2.21
CA TYR A 186 -8.38 7.13 -1.32
C TYR A 186 -8.02 6.87 0.14
N PHE A 187 -7.05 5.99 0.36
CA PHE A 187 -6.66 5.58 1.70
C PHE A 187 -5.17 5.29 1.74
N ALA A 188 -4.51 5.81 2.77
CA ALA A 188 -3.14 5.45 3.10
C ALA A 188 -2.97 5.33 4.61
N GLY A 189 -2.34 4.26 5.08
CA GLY A 189 -2.18 3.98 6.50
C GLY A 189 -0.76 3.58 6.86
N LYS A 190 -0.17 4.20 7.90
CA LYS A 190 1.07 3.74 8.53
C LYS A 190 0.71 2.86 9.72
N LEU A 191 1.06 1.57 9.64
CA LEU A 191 0.69 0.56 10.62
C LEU A 191 1.80 0.23 11.63
N GLY A 192 3.05 0.56 11.31
CA GLY A 192 4.23 0.21 12.12
C GLY A 192 4.83 -1.15 11.79
N ASN A 193 5.71 -1.65 12.68
CA ASN A 193 6.50 -2.87 12.43
C ASN A 193 5.99 -4.13 13.13
N PHE A 194 4.84 -4.07 13.83
CA PHE A 194 4.24 -5.23 14.52
C PHE A 194 3.19 -5.97 13.68
N ILE A 195 3.22 -5.80 12.36
CA ILE A 195 2.24 -6.41 11.44
C ILE A 195 2.64 -7.84 11.09
N PHE A 196 3.92 -8.08 10.92
CA PHE A 196 4.45 -9.39 10.56
C PHE A 196 5.35 -9.93 11.66
N ASP A 197 5.17 -11.20 12.02
CA ASP A 197 6.06 -11.90 12.95
C ASP A 197 7.48 -11.92 12.36
N ASN A 198 8.46 -11.59 13.18
CA ASN A 198 9.88 -11.59 12.84
C ASN A 198 10.33 -10.62 11.72
N ALA A 199 9.55 -9.60 11.39
CA ALA A 199 9.94 -8.56 10.46
C ALA A 199 10.04 -7.20 11.16
N LEU A 200 11.20 -6.53 11.05
CA LEU A 200 11.43 -5.19 11.60
C LEU A 200 11.06 -4.06 10.63
N THR A 201 10.37 -4.39 9.55
CA THR A 201 10.02 -3.41 8.51
C THR A 201 8.76 -2.66 8.89
N ASP A 202 8.82 -1.34 8.90
CA ASP A 202 7.65 -0.47 9.00
C ASP A 202 6.73 -0.69 7.80
N VAL A 203 5.48 -1.03 8.08
CA VAL A 203 4.46 -1.40 7.11
C VAL A 203 3.44 -0.27 6.96
N SER A 204 3.10 -0.01 5.71
CA SER A 204 2.01 0.88 5.32
C SER A 204 1.03 0.16 4.41
N VAL A 205 -0.21 0.62 4.39
CA VAL A 205 -1.26 0.16 3.48
C VAL A 205 -1.68 1.31 2.57
N TYR A 206 -2.10 0.96 1.36
CA TYR A 206 -2.50 1.95 0.37
C TYR A 206 -3.68 1.45 -0.46
N VAL A 207 -4.61 2.36 -0.77
CA VAL A 207 -5.69 2.14 -1.74
C VAL A 207 -5.78 3.35 -2.65
N GLY A 208 -5.67 3.13 -3.95
CA GLY A 208 -5.80 4.15 -4.98
C GLY A 208 -6.60 3.65 -6.17
N LYS A 209 -7.15 4.58 -6.96
CA LYS A 209 -7.97 4.30 -8.14
C LYS A 209 -7.47 5.09 -9.33
N LYS A 210 -7.44 4.49 -10.50
CA LYS A 210 -7.02 5.11 -11.76
C LYS A 210 -8.13 6.00 -12.33
N VAL A 211 -8.30 7.18 -11.73
CA VAL A 211 -9.31 8.19 -12.10
C VAL A 211 -8.75 9.60 -11.93
N ASN A 212 -9.39 10.56 -12.60
CA ASN A 212 -9.10 12.00 -12.47
C ASN A 212 -10.06 12.71 -11.49
N ASP A 213 -10.61 12.00 -10.49
CA ASP A 213 -11.51 12.57 -9.50
C ASP A 213 -10.74 13.16 -8.31
N ILE A 214 -11.29 14.23 -7.74
CA ILE A 214 -10.75 14.87 -6.52
C ILE A 214 -11.67 14.50 -5.36
N LEU A 215 -11.39 13.37 -4.72
CA LEU A 215 -12.04 12.97 -3.47
C LEU A 215 -11.07 13.07 -2.30
N PRO A 216 -11.54 13.30 -1.07
CA PRO A 216 -10.63 13.41 0.06
C PRO A 216 -9.93 12.09 0.36
N THR A 217 -8.60 12.13 0.44
CA THR A 217 -7.80 11.00 0.93
C THR A 217 -8.03 10.81 2.41
N ARG A 218 -8.23 9.58 2.86
CA ARG A 218 -8.25 9.23 4.28
C ARG A 218 -6.88 8.72 4.70
N LEU A 219 -6.36 9.27 5.79
CA LEU A 219 -5.10 8.86 6.40
C LEU A 219 -5.35 8.11 7.71
N LEU A 220 -4.54 7.08 7.95
CA LEU A 220 -4.49 6.34 9.19
C LEU A 220 -3.04 6.33 9.70
N TRP A 221 -2.83 6.84 10.87
CA TRP A 221 -1.57 6.75 11.59
C TRP A 221 -1.74 5.86 12.83
N CYS A 222 -0.81 4.93 13.01
CA CYS A 222 -0.73 4.10 14.21
C CYS A 222 0.58 4.37 14.94
N ARG A 223 0.51 4.46 16.27
CA ARG A 223 1.69 4.35 17.12
C ARG A 223 2.29 2.97 16.95
N ASN A 224 3.61 2.88 16.93
CA ASN A 224 4.32 1.64 16.72
C ASN A 224 4.30 0.77 17.99
N GLU A 225 3.16 0.18 18.28
CA GLU A 225 2.90 -0.70 19.42
C GLU A 225 2.10 -1.92 18.98
N ASN A 226 2.32 -3.05 19.63
CA ASN A 226 1.61 -4.30 19.31
C ASN A 226 0.09 -4.15 19.51
N GLY A 227 -0.69 -4.65 18.57
CA GLY A 227 -2.16 -4.62 18.58
C GLY A 227 -2.80 -3.30 18.14
N VAL A 228 -2.06 -2.18 18.12
CA VAL A 228 -2.62 -0.86 17.77
C VAL A 228 -3.13 -0.81 16.35
N ALA A 229 -2.41 -1.39 15.40
CA ALA A 229 -2.85 -1.42 13.99
C ALA A 229 -4.18 -2.19 13.83
N GLN A 230 -4.35 -3.30 14.53
CA GLN A 230 -5.59 -4.06 14.51
C GLN A 230 -6.76 -3.25 15.10
N GLU A 231 -6.56 -2.59 16.23
CA GLU A 231 -7.55 -1.71 16.85
C GLU A 231 -7.95 -0.56 15.92
N ALA A 232 -6.95 0.09 15.30
CA ALA A 232 -7.16 1.21 14.38
C ALA A 232 -7.95 0.79 13.12
N LEU A 233 -7.60 -0.34 12.50
CA LEU A 233 -8.31 -0.86 11.33
C LEU A 233 -9.73 -1.31 11.68
N CYS A 234 -9.96 -1.85 12.87
CA CYS A 234 -11.32 -2.12 13.37
C CYS A 234 -12.12 -0.83 13.55
N SER A 235 -11.49 0.24 14.06
CA SER A 235 -12.12 1.54 14.23
C SER A 235 -12.42 2.24 12.91
N LEU A 236 -11.55 2.10 11.90
CA LEU A 236 -11.80 2.57 10.53
C LEU A 236 -13.14 2.04 9.98
N ARG A 237 -13.43 0.76 10.20
CA ARG A 237 -14.70 0.14 9.76
C ARG A 237 -15.91 0.72 10.50
N LYS A 238 -15.78 1.01 11.80
CA LYS A 238 -16.86 1.62 12.59
C LYS A 238 -17.14 3.06 12.15
N ILE A 239 -16.09 3.84 11.86
CA ILE A 239 -16.21 5.19 11.30
C ILE A 239 -16.98 5.17 10.00
N ASP A 240 -16.61 4.29 9.11
CA ASP A 240 -17.27 4.15 7.80
C ASP A 240 -18.76 3.80 7.91
N ALA A 241 -19.13 3.03 8.94
CA ALA A 241 -20.51 2.67 9.21
C ALA A 241 -21.31 3.77 9.93
N SER A 242 -20.64 4.62 10.72
CA SER A 242 -21.29 5.64 11.56
C SER A 242 -21.32 7.04 10.93
N GLY A 243 -20.61 7.25 9.79
CA GLY A 243 -20.49 8.56 9.15
C GLY A 243 -19.61 9.57 9.93
N LEU A 244 -18.88 9.12 10.96
CA LEU A 244 -17.88 9.93 11.64
C LEU A 244 -16.75 10.33 10.68
N VAL A 245 -16.22 11.53 10.86
CA VAL A 245 -15.21 12.07 9.93
C VAL A 245 -13.79 11.77 10.39
N GLU A 246 -13.52 11.86 11.69
CA GLU A 246 -12.19 11.73 12.28
C GLU A 246 -12.21 10.98 13.61
N ILE A 247 -11.10 10.28 13.90
CA ILE A 247 -10.73 9.80 15.24
C ILE A 247 -9.30 10.24 15.53
N ASP A 248 -9.07 10.80 16.70
CA ASP A 248 -7.72 11.13 17.19
C ASP A 248 -7.57 10.64 18.62
N THR A 249 -6.67 9.69 18.81
CA THR A 249 -6.31 9.11 20.10
C THR A 249 -4.80 9.17 20.29
N GLU A 250 -4.32 8.84 21.49
CA GLU A 250 -2.87 8.73 21.73
C GLU A 250 -2.22 7.56 20.95
N LYS A 251 -3.01 6.55 20.57
CA LYS A 251 -2.51 5.33 19.91
C LYS A 251 -2.63 5.39 18.40
N TYR A 252 -3.70 5.98 17.87
CA TYR A 252 -3.92 6.07 16.43
C TYR A 252 -4.81 7.27 16.07
N SER A 253 -4.65 7.75 14.83
CA SER A 253 -5.47 8.80 14.26
C SER A 253 -6.01 8.35 12.90
N ILE A 254 -7.28 8.64 12.62
CA ILE A 254 -7.93 8.44 11.33
C ILE A 254 -8.54 9.78 10.93
N TYR A 255 -8.10 10.36 9.82
CA TYR A 255 -8.52 11.70 9.42
C TYR A 255 -8.32 11.95 7.92
N SER A 256 -8.94 13.00 7.40
CA SER A 256 -8.67 13.50 6.05
C SER A 256 -7.89 14.81 6.14
N PRO A 257 -6.74 14.93 5.49
CA PRO A 257 -5.95 16.16 5.51
C PRO A 257 -6.69 17.30 4.77
N ILE A 258 -6.62 18.51 5.30
CA ILE A 258 -7.28 19.69 4.70
C ILE A 258 -6.52 20.19 3.47
N ILE A 259 -5.19 19.99 3.43
CA ILE A 259 -4.31 20.49 2.37
C ILE A 259 -3.49 19.33 1.80
N TYR A 260 -3.74 18.99 0.54
CA TYR A 260 -3.00 17.97 -0.20
C TYR A 260 -1.60 18.40 -0.66
N THR A 261 -1.26 19.69 -0.57
CA THR A 261 -0.04 20.28 -1.12
C THR A 261 1.24 19.80 -0.44
N ASP A 262 1.15 19.28 0.77
CA ASP A 262 2.32 18.79 1.52
C ASP A 262 2.76 17.36 1.15
N LEU A 263 2.01 16.66 0.33
CA LEU A 263 2.40 15.37 -0.25
C LEU A 263 3.44 15.53 -1.39
N GLN A 264 3.92 16.75 -1.66
CA GLN A 264 4.80 17.00 -2.82
C GLN A 264 6.15 16.31 -2.66
N ASP A 265 6.73 16.26 -1.45
CA ASP A 265 8.09 15.73 -1.26
C ASP A 265 8.13 14.39 -0.48
N SER A 266 7.35 14.26 0.58
CA SER A 266 7.20 12.98 1.27
C SER A 266 5.76 12.82 1.77
N TRP A 267 5.19 11.62 1.57
CA TRP A 267 3.87 11.28 2.07
C TRP A 267 3.96 10.77 3.52
N LYS A 268 4.59 11.53 4.36
CA LYS A 268 4.78 11.14 5.75
C LYS A 268 3.46 11.16 6.50
N ILE A 269 2.92 9.96 6.74
CA ILE A 269 1.70 9.79 7.53
C ILE A 269 2.05 10.01 9.01
N ILE A 270 1.48 11.05 9.61
CA ILE A 270 1.70 11.47 11.00
C ILE A 270 0.38 11.48 11.77
N SER A 271 0.42 11.60 13.09
CA SER A 271 -0.79 11.74 13.90
C SER A 271 -1.56 13.02 13.54
N ARG A 272 -2.86 13.03 13.82
CA ARG A 272 -3.70 14.23 13.56
C ARG A 272 -3.20 15.46 14.29
N SER A 273 -2.80 15.32 15.55
CA SER A 273 -2.21 16.39 16.34
C SER A 273 -0.93 16.96 15.73
N ALA A 274 -0.04 16.10 15.23
CA ALA A 274 1.16 16.52 14.52
C ALA A 274 0.83 17.20 13.17
N SER A 275 -0.19 16.73 12.45
CA SER A 275 -0.69 17.37 11.22
C SER A 275 -1.19 18.79 11.49
N LEU A 276 -2.03 18.98 12.51
CA LEU A 276 -2.51 20.31 12.92
C LEU A 276 -1.39 21.25 13.32
N PHE A 277 -0.37 20.73 14.01
CA PHE A 277 0.81 21.53 14.35
C PHE A 277 1.59 21.95 13.10
N LYS A 278 1.77 21.06 12.14
CA LYS A 278 2.42 21.32 10.85
C LYS A 278 1.66 22.39 10.05
N GLU A 279 0.33 22.32 10.02
CA GLU A 279 -0.54 23.34 9.39
C GLU A 279 -0.32 24.74 10.01
N LYS A 280 -0.26 24.82 11.35
CA LYS A 280 0.03 26.09 12.07
C LYS A 280 1.41 26.64 11.74
N LEU A 281 2.44 25.78 11.67
CA LEU A 281 3.79 26.18 11.27
C LEU A 281 3.82 26.70 9.83
N SER A 282 3.17 26.01 8.89
CA SER A 282 3.08 26.43 7.50
C SER A 282 2.38 27.79 7.36
N GLY A 283 1.28 28.02 8.08
CA GLY A 283 0.61 29.32 8.14
C GLY A 283 1.49 30.43 8.72
N ALA A 284 2.31 30.14 9.72
CA ALA A 284 3.26 31.07 10.28
C ALA A 284 4.43 31.43 9.34
N LEU A 285 4.88 30.45 8.53
CA LEU A 285 5.88 30.68 7.47
C LEU A 285 5.31 31.54 6.34
N VAL A 286 4.10 31.25 5.87
CA VAL A 286 3.43 32.06 4.82
C VAL A 286 3.18 33.50 5.28
N SER A 287 2.80 33.69 6.54
CA SER A 287 2.58 35.04 7.11
C SER A 287 3.87 35.77 7.48
N GLY A 288 5.04 35.20 7.25
CA GLY A 288 6.34 35.79 7.58
C GLY A 288 6.65 35.86 9.08
N ARG A 289 5.81 35.28 9.95
CA ARG A 289 6.08 35.17 11.38
C ARG A 289 7.18 34.21 11.74
N LEU A 290 7.45 33.25 10.86
CA LEU A 290 8.56 32.31 10.93
C LEU A 290 9.32 32.32 9.61
N VAL A 291 10.63 31.99 9.65
CA VAL A 291 11.46 31.80 8.48
C VAL A 291 12.17 30.44 8.57
N LYS A 292 12.38 29.79 7.44
CA LYS A 292 13.14 28.53 7.42
C LYS A 292 14.61 28.81 7.77
N LEU A 293 15.19 28.02 8.66
CA LEU A 293 16.60 28.15 9.04
C LEU A 293 17.53 28.12 7.82
N GLN A 294 17.21 27.31 6.82
CA GLN A 294 17.95 27.22 5.56
C GLN A 294 17.98 28.53 4.73
N SER A 295 17.02 29.46 4.95
CA SER A 295 17.04 30.76 4.29
C SER A 295 18.02 31.74 4.92
N ILE A 296 18.51 31.45 6.13
CA ILE A 296 19.43 32.29 6.91
C ILE A 296 20.81 31.64 6.99
N PHE A 297 20.86 30.29 7.09
CA PHE A 297 22.10 29.53 7.29
C PHE A 297 22.22 28.41 6.29
N THR A 298 23.47 28.12 5.88
CA THR A 298 23.78 26.89 5.12
C THR A 298 23.97 25.75 6.11
N VAL A 299 23.01 24.80 6.12
CA VAL A 299 23.08 23.59 6.95
C VAL A 299 23.85 22.52 6.17
N ARG A 300 24.93 22.02 6.75
CA ARG A 300 25.72 20.91 6.19
C ARG A 300 25.82 19.78 7.21
N GLN A 301 25.86 18.56 6.73
CA GLN A 301 26.14 17.42 7.58
C GLN A 301 27.62 17.49 8.00
N GLY A 302 27.89 17.36 9.30
CA GLY A 302 29.25 17.21 9.82
C GLY A 302 29.92 15.91 9.35
N ILE A 303 31.18 15.74 9.69
CA ILE A 303 31.97 14.54 9.35
C ILE A 303 31.28 13.32 10.00
N ARG A 304 30.96 12.31 9.20
CA ARG A 304 30.60 10.99 9.71
C ARG A 304 31.88 10.23 10.03
N THR A 305 32.17 10.04 11.32
CA THR A 305 33.24 9.16 11.76
C THR A 305 32.68 7.73 11.83
N GLY A 306 33.26 6.80 11.11
CA GLY A 306 32.91 5.38 11.18
C GLY A 306 33.30 4.69 12.50
N GLY A 307 34.00 5.39 13.40
CA GLY A 307 34.41 4.93 14.72
C GLY A 307 34.61 6.11 15.67
N ASN A 308 33.58 6.41 16.45
CA ASN A 308 33.63 7.52 17.41
C ASN A 308 34.78 7.37 18.44
N ASP A 309 35.09 6.13 18.82
CA ASP A 309 36.13 5.83 19.77
C ASP A 309 37.56 6.23 19.28
N LEU A 310 37.73 6.38 17.95
CA LEU A 310 39.00 6.81 17.34
C LEU A 310 39.09 8.34 17.17
N PHE A 311 37.97 9.07 17.17
CA PHE A 311 37.92 10.48 16.79
C PHE A 311 37.40 11.41 17.89
N ILE A 312 36.88 10.86 19.00
CA ILE A 312 36.47 11.64 20.18
C ILE A 312 37.53 11.43 21.25
N ILE A 313 38.33 12.47 21.50
CA ILE A 313 39.28 12.53 22.61
C ILE A 313 38.55 13.15 23.80
N ASN A 314 38.42 12.41 24.89
CA ASN A 314 37.83 12.89 26.15
C ASN A 314 38.75 13.88 26.83
#